data_2576e102c0e460b35043e24802eca0bc
#
_entry.id   2576e102c0e460b35043e24802eca0bc
#
_cell.length_a   1.000
_cell.length_b   1.000
_cell.length_c   1.000
_cell.angle_alpha   90.00
_cell.angle_beta   90.00
_cell.angle_gamma   90.00
#
_symmetry.space_group_name_H-M   'P 1'
#
loop_
_entity.id
_entity.type
_entity.pdbx_description
1 polymer ?
#
loop_
_entity_poly.entity_id
_entity_poly.type
_entity_poly.pdbx_seq_one_letter_code
_entity_poly.pdbx_strand_id
1 'polypeptide(L)'
;MTSKTILWSIEKNQQLLETRGVSFEDVVSAMERNGVLDDIPHPNQLRYAHQRVLIIEIEGYACHVLYVVDGDTMFLKTIFPSRKAQRLILRRNDDEVEN
;
A
#
# COMPACT_ATOMS: atom_id res chain seq x y z
N MET A 1 8.43 -8.63 -20.39
CA MET A 1 7.82 -7.80 -19.35
C MET A 1 8.22 -8.35 -17.99
N THR A 2 8.94 -7.57 -17.23
CA THR A 2 9.38 -7.99 -15.92
C THR A 2 8.37 -7.59 -14.86
N SER A 3 7.77 -8.57 -14.21
CA SER A 3 6.94 -8.30 -13.04
C SER A 3 7.84 -8.27 -11.81
N LYS A 4 7.54 -7.35 -10.88
CA LYS A 4 8.29 -7.27 -9.64
C LYS A 4 7.93 -8.42 -8.73
N THR A 5 8.94 -8.94 -8.04
CA THR A 5 8.74 -9.93 -7.00
C THR A 5 8.35 -9.19 -5.73
N ILE A 6 7.22 -9.56 -5.13
CA ILE A 6 6.73 -8.94 -3.90
C ILE A 6 6.99 -9.89 -2.74
N LEU A 7 7.73 -9.42 -1.75
CA LEU A 7 8.11 -10.21 -0.58
C LEU A 7 7.70 -9.49 0.70
N TRP A 8 7.56 -10.24 1.78
CA TRP A 8 7.29 -9.69 3.11
C TRP A 8 7.69 -10.69 4.18
N SER A 9 7.74 -10.24 5.42
CA SER A 9 8.00 -11.10 6.57
C SER A 9 6.72 -11.85 6.96
N ILE A 10 6.81 -13.16 7.08
CA ILE A 10 5.68 -13.99 7.48
C ILE A 10 5.21 -13.59 8.88
N GLU A 11 6.15 -13.32 9.78
CA GLU A 11 5.83 -12.91 11.14
C GLU A 11 5.10 -11.57 11.18
N LYS A 12 5.57 -10.61 10.40
CA LYS A 12 4.93 -9.30 10.31
C LYS A 12 3.52 -9.42 9.74
N ASN A 13 3.36 -10.27 8.72
CA ASN A 13 2.05 -10.49 8.11
C ASN A 13 1.05 -11.04 9.13
N GLN A 14 1.50 -12.01 9.92
CA GLN A 14 0.66 -12.60 10.97
C GLN A 14 0.29 -11.57 12.03
N GLN A 15 1.25 -10.74 12.43
CA GLN A 15 1.02 -9.67 13.38
C GLN A 15 -0.03 -8.67 12.88
N LEU A 16 0.05 -8.30 11.60
CA LEU A 16 -0.91 -7.37 11.01
C LEU A 16 -2.32 -7.96 10.99
N LEU A 17 -2.45 -9.24 10.66
CA LEU A 17 -3.74 -9.91 10.70
C LEU A 17 -4.33 -9.88 12.10
N GLU A 18 -3.53 -10.15 13.11
CA GLU A 18 -3.99 -10.21 14.50
C GLU A 18 -4.32 -8.84 15.07
N THR A 19 -3.53 -7.81 14.72
CA THR A 19 -3.67 -6.49 15.33
C THR A 19 -4.54 -5.53 14.53
N ARG A 20 -4.59 -5.69 13.20
CA ARG A 20 -5.28 -4.74 12.32
C ARG A 20 -6.26 -5.40 11.35
N GLY A 21 -6.29 -6.73 11.31
CA GLY A 21 -7.19 -7.45 10.44
C GLY A 21 -6.88 -7.29 8.94
N VAL A 22 -5.64 -6.95 8.60
CA VAL A 22 -5.22 -6.75 7.22
C VAL A 22 -3.92 -7.51 6.99
N SER A 23 -3.73 -8.02 5.77
CA SER A 23 -2.55 -8.80 5.42
C SER A 23 -1.86 -8.22 4.19
N PHE A 24 -0.62 -8.64 3.95
CA PHE A 24 0.08 -8.27 2.72
C PHE A 24 -0.55 -8.93 1.49
N GLU A 25 -1.21 -10.06 1.66
CA GLU A 25 -1.99 -10.67 0.57
C GLU A 25 -3.12 -9.74 0.13
N ASP A 26 -3.74 -9.03 1.09
CA ASP A 26 -4.76 -8.03 0.78
C ASP A 26 -4.20 -6.90 -0.08
N VAL A 27 -2.95 -6.51 0.17
CA VAL A 27 -2.26 -5.49 -0.62
C VAL A 27 -2.08 -5.98 -2.06
N VAL A 28 -1.60 -7.20 -2.24
CA VAL A 28 -1.40 -7.78 -3.57
C VAL A 28 -2.72 -7.86 -4.34
N SER A 29 -3.77 -8.34 -3.68
CA SER A 29 -5.09 -8.41 -4.30
C SER A 29 -5.60 -7.04 -4.71
N ALA A 30 -5.39 -6.03 -3.87
CA ALA A 30 -5.81 -4.66 -4.18
C ALA A 30 -5.02 -4.09 -5.36
N MET A 31 -3.73 -4.39 -5.44
CA MET A 31 -2.92 -3.97 -6.58
C MET A 31 -3.44 -4.57 -7.88
N GLU A 32 -3.83 -5.83 -7.85
CA GLU A 32 -4.38 -6.53 -9.02
C GLU A 32 -5.73 -5.95 -9.45
N ARG A 33 -6.50 -5.42 -8.52
CA ARG A 33 -7.81 -4.82 -8.79
C ARG A 33 -7.71 -3.32 -9.09
N ASN A 34 -6.51 -2.84 -9.37
CA ASN A 34 -6.29 -1.43 -9.69
C ASN A 34 -6.63 -0.51 -8.51
N GLY A 35 -6.33 -0.96 -7.29
CA GLY A 35 -6.63 -0.21 -6.08
C GLY A 35 -5.58 0.80 -5.65
N VAL A 36 -4.50 0.93 -6.42
CA VAL A 36 -3.43 1.89 -6.08
C VAL A 36 -3.94 3.31 -6.30
N LEU A 37 -3.88 4.10 -5.24
CA LEU A 37 -4.31 5.50 -5.26
C LEU A 37 -3.15 6.45 -5.49
N ASP A 38 -1.97 6.12 -4.93
CA ASP A 38 -0.77 6.92 -5.09
C ASP A 38 0.45 6.10 -4.68
N ASP A 39 1.63 6.55 -5.06
CA ASP A 39 2.90 5.92 -4.71
C ASP A 39 3.94 7.01 -4.61
N ILE A 40 4.36 7.32 -3.38
CA ILE A 40 5.20 8.49 -3.10
C ILE A 40 6.45 8.07 -2.33
N PRO A 41 7.53 8.88 -2.41
CA PRO A 41 8.69 8.62 -1.57
C PRO A 41 8.33 8.86 -0.11
N HIS A 42 9.05 8.18 0.80
CA HIS A 42 8.82 8.38 2.23
C HIS A 42 9.05 9.86 2.58
N PRO A 43 8.17 10.48 3.40
CA PRO A 43 8.30 11.91 3.71
C PRO A 43 9.63 12.28 4.35
N ASN A 44 10.25 11.37 5.10
CA ASN A 44 11.55 11.62 5.72
C ASN A 44 12.64 10.90 4.93
N GLN A 45 13.09 11.53 3.85
CA GLN A 45 14.12 10.96 2.96
C GLN A 45 15.49 10.87 3.61
N LEU A 46 15.78 11.74 4.58
CA LEU A 46 17.07 11.70 5.26
C LEU A 46 17.26 10.42 6.04
N ARG A 47 16.18 9.95 6.68
CA ARG A 47 16.23 8.73 7.50
C ARG A 47 15.83 7.48 6.72
N TYR A 48 14.95 7.63 5.73
CA TYR A 48 14.37 6.50 5.01
C TYR A 48 14.53 6.68 3.49
N ALA A 49 15.77 6.89 3.05
CA ALA A 49 16.09 7.25 1.67
C ALA A 49 15.57 6.24 0.63
N HIS A 50 15.48 4.96 1.00
CA HIS A 50 15.07 3.92 0.06
C HIS A 50 13.66 3.43 0.30
N GLN A 51 12.93 4.06 1.21
CA GLN A 51 11.55 3.66 1.49
C GLN A 51 10.55 4.50 0.71
N ARG A 52 9.50 3.84 0.32
CA ARG A 52 8.38 4.48 -0.37
C ARG A 52 7.09 4.14 0.34
N VAL A 53 6.05 4.91 0.06
CA VAL A 53 4.72 4.70 0.61
C VAL A 53 3.76 4.46 -0.55
N LEU A 54 3.17 3.28 -0.57
CA LEU A 54 2.10 2.96 -1.50
C LEU A 54 0.79 3.28 -0.79
N ILE A 55 -0.05 4.09 -1.43
CA ILE A 55 -1.38 4.40 -0.89
C ILE A 55 -2.36 3.58 -1.70
N ILE A 56 -3.10 2.70 -1.03
CA ILE A 56 -3.91 1.70 -1.71
C ILE A 56 -5.25 1.53 -1.01
N GLU A 57 -6.27 1.25 -1.80
CA GLU A 57 -7.60 0.99 -1.27
C GLU A 57 -7.77 -0.50 -1.01
N ILE A 58 -8.04 -0.85 0.26
CA ILE A 58 -8.31 -2.22 0.68
C ILE A 58 -9.68 -2.21 1.33
N GLU A 59 -10.65 -2.86 0.69
CA GLU A 59 -12.02 -2.98 1.18
C GLU A 59 -12.65 -1.62 1.54
N GLY A 60 -12.43 -0.63 0.70
CA GLY A 60 -13.01 0.69 0.88
C GLY A 60 -12.22 1.62 1.78
N TYR A 61 -11.10 1.17 2.33
CA TYR A 61 -10.24 1.98 3.20
C TYR A 61 -8.92 2.28 2.53
N ALA A 62 -8.49 3.54 2.64
CA ALA A 62 -7.16 3.93 2.19
C ALA A 62 -6.12 3.50 3.21
N CYS A 63 -5.12 2.77 2.76
CA CYS A 63 -4.04 2.28 3.61
C CYS A 63 -2.71 2.73 3.06
N HIS A 64 -1.78 3.02 3.97
CA HIS A 64 -0.38 3.25 3.64
C HIS A 64 0.37 1.93 3.78
N VAL A 65 1.12 1.57 2.75
CA VAL A 65 1.99 0.39 2.77
C VAL A 65 3.42 0.89 2.58
N LEU A 66 4.22 0.76 3.64
CA LEU A 66 5.64 1.10 3.55
C LEU A 66 6.38 -0.03 2.86
N TYR A 67 7.21 0.29 1.89
CA TYR A 67 7.96 -0.73 1.17
C TYR A 67 9.32 -0.22 0.73
N VAL A 68 10.20 -1.16 0.41
CA VAL A 68 11.56 -0.90 -0.07
C VAL A 68 11.72 -1.60 -1.42
N VAL A 69 12.33 -0.92 -2.36
CA VAL A 69 12.65 -1.50 -3.67
C VAL A 69 14.12 -1.87 -3.71
N ASP A 70 14.40 -3.09 -4.12
CA ASP A 70 15.75 -3.57 -4.32
C ASP A 70 15.77 -4.34 -5.65
N GLY A 71 16.26 -3.69 -6.71
CA GLY A 71 16.22 -4.27 -8.04
C GLY A 71 14.79 -4.54 -8.47
N ASP A 72 14.49 -5.80 -8.76
CA ASP A 72 13.16 -6.24 -9.17
C ASP A 72 12.28 -6.65 -7.98
N THR A 73 12.77 -6.48 -6.75
CA THR A 73 12.07 -6.90 -5.55
C THR A 73 11.45 -5.72 -4.86
N MET A 74 10.18 -5.88 -4.46
CA MET A 74 9.44 -4.93 -3.67
C MET A 74 9.16 -5.60 -2.33
N PHE A 75 9.80 -5.11 -1.26
CA PHE A 75 9.66 -5.70 0.06
C PHE A 75 8.69 -4.86 0.90
N LEU A 76 7.54 -5.44 1.23
CA LEU A 76 6.50 -4.76 2.00
C LEU A 76 6.85 -4.80 3.48
N LYS A 77 6.89 -3.65 4.13
CA LYS A 77 7.36 -3.52 5.51
C LYS A 77 6.25 -3.48 6.54
N THR A 78 5.20 -2.72 6.27
CA THR A 78 4.06 -2.60 7.18
C THR A 78 2.88 -1.97 6.47
N ILE A 79 1.70 -2.09 7.08
CA ILE A 79 0.45 -1.53 6.58
C ILE A 79 -0.23 -0.79 7.73
N PHE A 80 -0.75 0.40 7.47
CA PHE A 80 -1.60 1.07 8.44
C PHE A 80 -2.67 1.90 7.73
N PRO A 81 -3.87 2.02 8.31
CA PRO A 81 -4.93 2.81 7.69
C PRO A 81 -4.57 4.30 7.76
N SER A 82 -5.06 5.05 6.78
CA SER A 82 -4.81 6.49 6.71
C SER A 82 -6.11 7.23 6.49
N ARG A 83 -6.58 7.92 7.51
CA ARG A 83 -7.77 8.76 7.38
C ARG A 83 -7.54 9.91 6.43
N LYS A 84 -6.33 10.44 6.42
CA LYS A 84 -5.97 11.54 5.55
C LYS A 84 -6.05 11.15 4.08
N ALA A 85 -5.64 9.93 3.75
CA ALA A 85 -5.67 9.44 2.38
C ALA A 85 -7.07 9.00 1.94
N GLN A 86 -8.02 8.88 2.88
CA GLN A 86 -9.37 8.45 2.56
C GLN A 86 -10.04 9.38 1.55
N ARG A 87 -9.68 10.65 1.56
CA ARG A 87 -10.22 11.61 0.59
C ARG A 87 -9.89 11.25 -0.86
N LEU A 88 -8.83 10.48 -1.10
CA LEU A 88 -8.48 10.04 -2.44
C LEU A 88 -9.53 9.08 -2.99
N ILE A 89 -10.07 8.23 -2.13
CA ILE A 89 -11.15 7.32 -2.50
C ILE A 89 -12.41 8.11 -2.82
N LEU A 90 -12.75 9.09 -1.99
CA LEU A 90 -13.92 9.92 -2.20
C LEU A 90 -13.81 10.70 -3.51
N ARG A 91 -12.64 11.26 -3.79
CA ARG A 91 -12.41 12.00 -5.04
C ARG A 91 -12.55 11.08 -6.24
N ARG A 92 -12.01 9.86 -6.16
CA ARG A 92 -12.10 8.87 -7.23
C ARG A 92 -13.55 8.49 -7.51
N ASN A 93 -14.35 8.30 -6.45
CA ASN A 93 -15.77 7.96 -6.59
C ASN A 93 -16.55 9.12 -7.20
N ASP A 94 -16.24 10.37 -6.84
CA ASP A 94 -16.86 11.54 -7.42
C ASP A 94 -16.59 11.64 -8.92
N ASP A 95 -15.37 11.36 -9.34
CA ASP A 95 -15.00 11.37 -10.74
C ASP A 95 -15.78 10.30 -11.53
N GLU A 96 -16.01 9.15 -10.93
CA GLU A 96 -16.77 8.07 -11.54
C GLU A 96 -18.25 8.43 -11.67
N VAL A 97 -18.79 9.17 -10.72
CA VAL A 97 -20.22 9.52 -10.68
C VAL A 97 -20.56 10.60 -11.70
N GLU A 98 -19.60 11.45 -12.06
CA GLU A 98 -19.85 12.55 -13.00
C GLU A 98 -19.97 12.12 -14.45
N ASN A 99 -19.76 10.88 -14.75
CA ASN A 99 -19.86 10.39 -16.13
C ASN A 99 -21.30 10.06 -16.54
#